data_8f57c0d411c36d21296fa76e2f6b7e7a
#
_entry.id   8f57c0d411c36d21296fa76e2f6b7e7a
#
_cell.length_a   1.000
_cell.length_b   1.000
_cell.length_c   1.000
_cell.angle_alpha   90.00
_cell.angle_beta   90.00
_cell.angle_gamma   90.00
#
_symmetry.space_group_name_H-M   'P 1'
#
loop_
_entity.id
_entity.type
_entity.pdbx_description
1 polymer ?
#
loop_
_entity_poly.entity_id
_entity_poly.type
_entity_poly.pdbx_seq_one_letter_code
_entity_poly.pdbx_strand_id
1 'polypeptide(L)'
;WIHKRKGTARGSQNWVDVKLHPDIGSAVTELKASGMQILATHLSDSSVDFRAIDYTKPTAILVGQEKHGIGEEALALADHHIVIPMVGMVQSLNVSVAAAAILYEAQRQRELAGCYQRGCPLSLEEQNTILFEGGYPVYAQLCKEKEMPYPQLGPAGEILADERWWQQMQLTRKGWAAQQEEDEWQD
;
A
#
# COMPACT_ATOMS: atom_id res chain seq x y z
N TRP A 1 -15.84 7.45 -4.19
CA TRP A 1 -14.91 8.58 -4.01
C TRP A 1 -14.05 8.31 -2.78
N ILE A 2 -12.85 7.75 -2.98
CA ILE A 2 -11.85 7.65 -1.91
C ILE A 2 -11.11 8.99 -1.90
N HIS A 3 -11.55 9.91 -1.06
CA HIS A 3 -10.72 11.05 -0.72
C HIS A 3 -9.52 10.53 0.09
N LYS A 4 -8.30 10.74 -0.39
CA LYS A 4 -7.10 10.66 0.47
C LYS A 4 -7.36 11.58 1.66
N ARG A 5 -7.76 11.03 2.80
CA ARG A 5 -7.94 11.80 4.02
C ARG A 5 -6.56 12.20 4.54
N LYS A 6 -6.18 13.42 4.24
CA LYS A 6 -4.99 14.09 4.77
C LYS A 6 -5.14 14.21 6.28
N GLY A 7 -4.91 13.44 7.12
CA GLY A 7 -5.06 13.73 8.57
C GLY A 7 -4.92 12.54 9.50
N THR A 8 -5.11 11.32 9.01
CA THR A 8 -5.09 10.14 9.91
C THR A 8 -3.89 9.24 9.65
N ALA A 9 -3.20 9.40 8.53
CA ALA A 9 -2.18 8.45 8.08
C ALA A 9 -0.73 8.93 8.26
N ARG A 10 -0.48 10.13 8.77
CA ARG A 10 0.86 10.68 9.08
C ARG A 10 1.93 10.29 8.06
N GLY A 11 1.70 10.57 6.76
CA GLY A 11 2.66 10.29 5.69
C GLY A 11 2.65 8.85 5.16
N SER A 12 2.06 7.87 5.83
CA SER A 12 2.04 6.48 5.34
C SER A 12 1.35 6.32 3.99
N GLN A 13 0.42 7.23 3.64
CA GLN A 13 -0.23 7.25 2.32
C GLN A 13 0.75 7.50 1.15
N ASN A 14 1.93 8.02 1.41
CA ASN A 14 2.94 8.27 0.38
C ASN A 14 3.68 6.97 -0.02
N TRP A 15 3.58 5.94 0.82
CA TRP A 15 4.28 4.66 0.66
C TRP A 15 3.37 3.51 0.25
N VAL A 16 2.09 3.81 -0.05
CA VAL A 16 1.09 2.81 -0.46
C VAL A 16 0.45 3.26 -1.76
N ASP A 17 0.55 2.43 -2.79
CA ASP A 17 -0.13 2.64 -4.05
C ASP A 17 -1.63 2.40 -3.89
N VAL A 18 -2.44 3.35 -4.39
CA VAL A 18 -3.88 3.24 -4.43
C VAL A 18 -4.34 3.16 -5.87
N LYS A 19 -4.84 2.00 -6.28
CA LYS A 19 -5.41 1.78 -7.60
C LYS A 19 -6.93 1.64 -7.51
N LEU A 20 -7.64 2.35 -8.38
CA LEU A 20 -9.08 2.27 -8.50
C LEU A 20 -9.45 1.33 -9.63
N HIS A 21 -10.41 0.46 -9.36
CA HIS A 21 -10.99 -0.45 -10.34
C HIS A 21 -12.48 -0.15 -10.51
N PRO A 22 -13.06 -0.35 -11.69
CA PRO A 22 -14.47 -0.11 -11.93
C PRO A 22 -15.39 -1.08 -11.16
N ASP A 23 -14.91 -2.30 -10.96
CA ASP A 23 -15.62 -3.38 -10.27
C ASP A 23 -14.64 -4.38 -9.64
N ILE A 24 -15.19 -5.29 -8.83
CA ILE A 24 -14.40 -6.29 -8.12
C ILE A 24 -13.83 -7.35 -9.07
N GLY A 25 -14.55 -7.70 -10.13
CA GLY A 25 -14.11 -8.68 -11.13
C GLY A 25 -12.83 -8.23 -11.82
N SER A 26 -12.80 -6.96 -12.27
CA SER A 26 -11.61 -6.34 -12.88
C SER A 26 -10.43 -6.33 -11.92
N ALA A 27 -10.65 -5.95 -10.65
CA ALA A 27 -9.60 -5.94 -9.64
C ALA A 27 -9.02 -7.33 -9.40
N VAL A 28 -9.87 -8.34 -9.18
CA VAL A 28 -9.42 -9.71 -8.92
C VAL A 28 -8.72 -10.31 -10.14
N THR A 29 -9.22 -10.05 -11.34
CA THR A 29 -8.59 -10.53 -12.58
C THR A 29 -7.16 -10.02 -12.71
N GLU A 30 -6.93 -8.74 -12.46
CA GLU A 30 -5.58 -8.16 -12.50
C GLU A 30 -4.67 -8.73 -11.42
N LEU A 31 -5.17 -8.86 -10.19
CA LEU A 31 -4.40 -9.43 -9.07
C LEU A 31 -4.01 -10.90 -9.34
N LYS A 32 -4.93 -11.71 -9.86
CA LYS A 32 -4.64 -13.10 -10.27
C LYS A 32 -3.64 -13.16 -11.43
N ALA A 33 -3.75 -12.28 -12.40
CA ALA A 33 -2.79 -12.19 -13.50
C ALA A 33 -1.36 -11.85 -13.01
N SER A 34 -1.24 -11.13 -11.90
CA SER A 34 0.05 -10.86 -11.23
C SER A 34 0.51 -12.00 -10.29
N GLY A 35 -0.18 -13.13 -10.29
CA GLY A 35 0.19 -14.31 -9.50
C GLY A 35 -0.19 -14.25 -8.02
N MET A 36 -1.10 -13.36 -7.63
CA MET A 36 -1.56 -13.26 -6.26
C MET A 36 -2.67 -14.28 -5.96
N GLN A 37 -2.57 -14.91 -4.80
CA GLN A 37 -3.70 -15.62 -4.20
C GLN A 37 -4.68 -14.61 -3.59
N ILE A 38 -5.98 -14.89 -3.70
CA ILE A 38 -7.05 -14.01 -3.23
C ILE A 38 -7.70 -14.60 -1.99
N LEU A 39 -7.63 -13.90 -0.88
CA LEU A 39 -8.20 -14.31 0.40
C LEU A 39 -9.39 -13.42 0.75
N ALA A 40 -10.55 -13.99 1.01
CA ALA A 40 -11.72 -13.25 1.48
C ALA A 40 -11.90 -13.44 2.99
N THR A 41 -12.00 -12.34 3.74
CA THR A 41 -12.33 -12.38 5.16
C THR A 41 -13.82 -12.63 5.33
N HIS A 42 -14.21 -13.89 5.47
CA HIS A 42 -15.60 -14.33 5.51
C HIS A 42 -15.77 -15.49 6.47
N LEU A 43 -16.82 -15.47 7.27
CA LEU A 43 -17.20 -16.57 8.18
C LEU A 43 -18.16 -17.52 7.45
N SER A 44 -17.70 -18.73 7.18
CA SER A 44 -18.50 -19.82 6.59
C SER A 44 -17.97 -21.17 7.07
N ASP A 45 -18.70 -22.23 6.81
CA ASP A 45 -18.27 -23.60 7.16
C ASP A 45 -16.99 -24.03 6.41
N SER A 46 -16.69 -23.41 5.28
CA SER A 46 -15.47 -23.66 4.48
C SER A 46 -14.32 -22.73 4.83
N SER A 47 -14.47 -21.79 5.76
CA SER A 47 -13.42 -20.83 6.12
C SER A 47 -12.33 -21.51 6.94
N VAL A 48 -11.09 -21.17 6.61
CA VAL A 48 -9.91 -21.66 7.33
C VAL A 48 -9.35 -20.59 8.26
N ASP A 49 -8.66 -21.01 9.31
CA ASP A 49 -7.93 -20.10 10.19
C ASP A 49 -6.92 -19.29 9.34
N PHE A 50 -6.94 -17.97 9.48
CA PHE A 50 -6.05 -17.09 8.74
C PHE A 50 -4.56 -17.45 8.88
N ARG A 51 -4.16 -18.08 9.99
CA ARG A 51 -2.79 -18.53 10.25
C ARG A 51 -2.40 -19.78 9.46
N ALA A 52 -3.36 -20.50 8.89
CA ALA A 52 -3.11 -21.68 8.06
C ALA A 52 -2.74 -21.35 6.61
N ILE A 53 -2.85 -20.07 6.22
CA ILE A 53 -2.49 -19.60 4.88
C ILE A 53 -0.98 -19.40 4.78
N ASP A 54 -0.42 -19.73 3.62
CA ASP A 54 0.98 -19.43 3.28
C ASP A 54 1.10 -17.99 2.72
N TYR A 55 1.47 -17.05 3.57
CA TYR A 55 1.68 -15.64 3.21
C TYR A 55 3.06 -15.34 2.62
N THR A 56 3.91 -16.33 2.44
CA THR A 56 5.18 -16.14 1.70
C THR A 56 4.92 -15.94 0.21
N LYS A 57 3.75 -16.35 -0.27
CA LYS A 57 3.24 -16.10 -1.63
C LYS A 57 2.70 -14.68 -1.76
N PRO A 58 2.70 -14.11 -2.98
CA PRO A 58 1.96 -12.89 -3.28
C PRO A 58 0.49 -13.07 -2.89
N THR A 59 -0.05 -12.15 -2.10
CA THR A 59 -1.37 -12.32 -1.48
C THR A 59 -2.15 -11.02 -1.53
N ALA A 60 -3.40 -11.09 -1.96
CA ALA A 60 -4.39 -10.04 -1.83
C ALA A 60 -5.45 -10.45 -0.81
N ILE A 61 -5.87 -9.49 0.02
CA ILE A 61 -6.87 -9.71 1.07
C ILE A 61 -8.10 -8.89 0.72
N LEU A 62 -9.23 -9.55 0.52
CA LEU A 62 -10.53 -8.91 0.37
C LEU A 62 -11.13 -8.69 1.76
N VAL A 63 -11.47 -7.43 2.02
CA VAL A 63 -12.17 -7.04 3.24
C VAL A 63 -13.52 -6.44 2.88
N GLY A 64 -14.53 -6.78 3.67
CA GLY A 64 -15.90 -6.35 3.42
C GLY A 64 -16.23 -4.98 4.02
N GLN A 65 -17.39 -4.46 3.62
CA GLN A 65 -17.99 -3.31 4.28
C GLN A 65 -18.54 -3.73 5.67
N GLU A 66 -18.54 -2.80 6.62
CA GLU A 66 -19.02 -3.08 8.00
C GLU A 66 -20.47 -3.58 8.04
N LYS A 67 -21.34 -3.06 7.16
CA LYS A 67 -22.78 -3.41 7.15
C LYS A 67 -23.12 -4.63 6.31
N HIS A 68 -22.43 -4.83 5.20
CA HIS A 68 -22.83 -5.82 4.18
C HIS A 68 -21.78 -6.91 3.96
N GLY A 69 -20.62 -6.80 4.60
CA GLY A 69 -19.53 -7.75 4.41
C GLY A 69 -18.97 -7.72 2.99
N ILE A 70 -18.57 -8.88 2.51
CA ILE A 70 -18.07 -9.10 1.14
C ILE A 70 -19.23 -9.65 0.31
N GLY A 71 -19.46 -9.07 -0.88
CA GLY A 71 -20.51 -9.53 -1.80
C GLY A 71 -20.24 -10.93 -2.37
N GLU A 72 -21.29 -11.64 -2.76
CA GLU A 72 -21.21 -13.01 -3.26
C GLU A 72 -20.27 -13.16 -4.47
N GLU A 73 -20.28 -12.19 -5.38
CA GLU A 73 -19.38 -12.17 -6.54
C GLU A 73 -17.91 -12.19 -6.09
N ALA A 74 -17.54 -11.35 -5.12
CA ALA A 74 -16.18 -11.28 -4.59
C ALA A 74 -15.79 -12.56 -3.84
N LEU A 75 -16.73 -13.16 -3.11
CA LEU A 75 -16.53 -14.44 -2.43
C LEU A 75 -16.27 -15.56 -3.43
N ALA A 76 -17.05 -15.61 -4.52
CA ALA A 76 -16.87 -16.62 -5.57
C ALA A 76 -15.53 -16.50 -6.31
N LEU A 77 -14.94 -15.32 -6.35
CA LEU A 77 -13.63 -15.05 -6.98
C LEU A 77 -12.45 -15.35 -6.06
N ALA A 78 -12.66 -15.48 -4.75
CA ALA A 78 -11.60 -15.75 -3.78
C ALA A 78 -11.10 -17.20 -3.89
N ASP A 79 -9.80 -17.38 -3.69
CA ASP A 79 -9.17 -18.71 -3.67
C ASP A 79 -9.38 -19.40 -2.31
N HIS A 80 -9.41 -18.61 -1.22
CA HIS A 80 -9.72 -19.10 0.12
C HIS A 80 -10.59 -18.11 0.88
N HIS A 81 -11.49 -18.65 1.69
CA HIS A 81 -12.17 -17.89 2.73
C HIS A 81 -11.39 -18.07 4.02
N ILE A 82 -11.07 -16.96 4.70
CA ILE A 82 -10.30 -16.96 5.93
C ILE A 82 -11.10 -16.34 7.07
N VAL A 83 -10.87 -16.85 8.26
CA VAL A 83 -11.47 -16.34 9.50
C VAL A 83 -10.40 -16.08 10.55
N ILE A 84 -10.56 -15.02 11.32
CA ILE A 84 -9.81 -14.79 12.55
C ILE A 84 -10.64 -15.42 13.67
N PRO A 85 -10.16 -16.51 14.32
CA PRO A 85 -10.92 -17.19 15.36
C PRO A 85 -11.21 -16.23 16.51
N MET A 86 -12.48 -16.14 16.89
CA MET A 86 -12.95 -15.31 17.99
C MET A 86 -13.37 -16.19 19.17
N VAL A 87 -12.85 -15.86 20.35
CA VAL A 87 -13.26 -16.52 21.59
C VAL A 87 -14.20 -15.59 22.34
N GLY A 88 -15.48 -15.92 22.36
CA GLY A 88 -16.48 -15.12 23.04
C GLY A 88 -17.72 -14.89 22.20
N MET A 89 -18.52 -13.89 22.58
CA MET A 89 -19.86 -13.65 22.01
C MET A 89 -19.83 -12.79 20.73
N VAL A 90 -18.72 -12.11 20.45
CA VAL A 90 -18.57 -11.26 19.26
C VAL A 90 -17.92 -12.06 18.14
N GLN A 91 -18.53 -12.02 16.96
CA GLN A 91 -18.12 -12.82 15.80
C GLN A 91 -17.26 -12.07 14.78
N SER A 92 -17.05 -10.77 14.95
CA SER A 92 -16.29 -9.96 14.01
C SER A 92 -15.44 -8.91 14.71
N LEU A 93 -14.32 -8.55 14.08
CA LEU A 93 -13.46 -7.43 14.43
C LEU A 93 -13.77 -6.23 13.53
N ASN A 94 -13.42 -5.04 13.98
CA ASN A 94 -13.30 -3.89 13.08
C ASN A 94 -12.36 -4.26 11.93
N VAL A 95 -12.70 -3.83 10.72
CA VAL A 95 -11.97 -4.19 9.48
C VAL A 95 -10.48 -3.84 9.55
N SER A 96 -10.13 -2.69 10.14
CA SER A 96 -8.73 -2.28 10.28
C SER A 96 -7.96 -3.18 11.25
N VAL A 97 -8.62 -3.63 12.32
CA VAL A 97 -8.03 -4.56 13.29
C VAL A 97 -7.84 -5.94 12.66
N ALA A 98 -8.83 -6.43 11.92
CA ALA A 98 -8.72 -7.69 11.18
C ALA A 98 -7.57 -7.64 10.17
N ALA A 99 -7.49 -6.57 9.38
CA ALA A 99 -6.40 -6.37 8.41
C ALA A 99 -5.03 -6.34 9.12
N ALA A 100 -4.89 -5.62 10.24
CA ALA A 100 -3.66 -5.57 11.00
C ALA A 100 -3.24 -6.96 11.51
N ALA A 101 -4.16 -7.74 12.06
CA ALA A 101 -3.87 -9.10 12.55
C ALA A 101 -3.35 -10.01 11.42
N ILE A 102 -3.97 -9.95 10.24
CA ILE A 102 -3.56 -10.74 9.08
C ILE A 102 -2.19 -10.27 8.56
N LEU A 103 -1.95 -8.97 8.49
CA LEU A 103 -0.68 -8.41 8.02
C LEU A 103 0.48 -8.75 8.97
N TYR A 104 0.27 -8.76 10.29
CA TYR A 104 1.28 -9.17 11.26
C TYR A 104 1.61 -10.66 11.15
N GLU A 105 0.62 -11.52 10.90
CA GLU A 105 0.86 -12.94 10.64
C GLU A 105 1.65 -13.13 9.32
N ALA A 106 1.27 -12.39 8.29
CA ALA A 106 2.01 -12.38 7.02
C ALA A 106 3.46 -11.93 7.20
N GLN A 107 3.68 -10.87 7.98
CA GLN A 107 5.03 -10.40 8.32
C GLN A 107 5.84 -11.49 9.04
N ARG A 108 5.26 -12.09 10.08
CA ARG A 108 5.90 -13.16 10.85
C ARG A 108 6.34 -14.33 9.95
N GLN A 109 5.47 -14.81 9.08
CA GLN A 109 5.79 -15.91 8.16
C GLN A 109 6.90 -15.52 7.18
N ARG A 110 6.82 -14.33 6.59
CA ARG A 110 7.84 -13.81 5.64
C ARG A 110 9.19 -13.59 6.32
N GLU A 111 9.20 -13.14 7.56
CA GLU A 111 10.42 -13.00 8.35
C GLU A 111 11.07 -14.35 8.61
N LEU A 112 10.32 -15.35 9.06
CA LEU A 112 10.79 -16.70 9.29
C LEU A 112 11.29 -17.38 8.00
N ALA A 113 10.67 -17.08 6.87
CA ALA A 113 11.10 -17.56 5.54
C ALA A 113 12.29 -16.78 4.95
N GLY A 114 12.81 -15.78 5.64
CA GLY A 114 13.93 -14.96 5.18
C GLY A 114 13.59 -14.07 3.98
N CYS A 115 12.31 -13.74 3.76
CA CYS A 115 11.92 -12.95 2.59
C CYS A 115 12.51 -11.53 2.62
N TYR A 116 12.69 -10.95 3.81
CA TYR A 116 13.26 -9.60 3.96
C TYR A 116 14.79 -9.55 3.89
N GLN A 117 15.46 -10.70 3.91
CA GLN A 117 16.92 -10.79 3.79
C GLN A 117 17.40 -11.01 2.35
N ARG A 118 16.49 -11.27 1.41
CA ARG A 118 16.82 -11.59 0.00
C ARG A 118 17.17 -10.34 -0.84
N GLY A 119 17.21 -9.16 -0.23
CA GLY A 119 17.33 -7.88 -0.92
C GLY A 119 15.99 -7.36 -1.44
N CYS A 120 15.99 -6.13 -1.91
CA CYS A 120 14.80 -5.51 -2.50
C CYS A 120 14.55 -6.10 -3.89
N PRO A 121 13.33 -6.59 -4.20
CA PRO A 121 13.03 -7.13 -5.52
C PRO A 121 12.85 -6.03 -6.58
N LEU A 122 12.73 -4.77 -6.17
CA LEU A 122 12.57 -3.63 -7.07
C LEU A 122 13.91 -3.26 -7.70
N SER A 123 13.90 -2.86 -8.97
CA SER A 123 15.04 -2.26 -9.63
C SER A 123 15.46 -0.96 -8.93
N LEU A 124 16.69 -0.52 -9.13
CA LEU A 124 17.18 0.76 -8.58
C LEU A 124 16.35 1.96 -9.07
N GLU A 125 15.85 1.90 -10.29
CA GLU A 125 14.99 2.94 -10.85
C GLU A 125 13.62 2.98 -10.16
N GLU A 126 12.98 1.83 -9.94
CA GLU A 126 11.72 1.75 -9.19
C GLU A 126 11.90 2.21 -7.73
N GLN A 127 12.98 1.80 -7.08
CA GLN A 127 13.32 2.26 -5.72
C GLN A 127 13.47 3.77 -5.69
N ASN A 128 14.25 4.35 -6.62
CA ASN A 128 14.45 5.80 -6.71
C ASN A 128 13.13 6.54 -6.93
N THR A 129 12.28 6.02 -7.80
CA THR A 129 10.95 6.59 -8.08
C THR A 129 10.08 6.64 -6.82
N ILE A 130 9.95 5.53 -6.12
CA ILE A 130 9.15 5.42 -4.90
C ILE A 130 9.69 6.35 -3.81
N LEU A 131 11.01 6.31 -3.58
CA LEU A 131 11.65 7.15 -2.57
C LEU A 131 11.54 8.64 -2.89
N PHE A 132 11.68 9.02 -4.16
CA PHE A 132 11.57 10.41 -4.59
C PHE A 132 10.12 10.92 -4.49
N GLU A 133 9.14 10.14 -4.94
CA GLU A 133 7.72 10.51 -4.83
C GLU A 133 7.23 10.58 -3.38
N GLY A 134 7.68 9.66 -2.54
CA GLY A 134 7.31 9.62 -1.12
C GLY A 134 8.04 10.66 -0.27
N GLY A 135 9.33 10.87 -0.50
CA GLY A 135 10.16 11.79 0.27
C GLY A 135 10.10 13.24 -0.20
N TYR A 136 9.86 13.46 -1.50
CA TYR A 136 9.85 14.78 -2.12
C TYR A 136 8.61 15.04 -2.99
N PRO A 137 7.38 14.91 -2.45
CA PRO A 137 6.14 14.93 -3.24
C PRO A 137 5.94 16.21 -4.04
N VAL A 138 6.39 17.36 -3.54
CA VAL A 138 6.29 18.65 -4.23
C VAL A 138 7.20 18.67 -5.47
N TYR A 139 8.45 18.22 -5.31
CA TYR A 139 9.38 18.15 -6.46
C TYR A 139 8.95 17.07 -7.46
N ALA A 140 8.42 15.95 -6.99
CA ALA A 140 7.89 14.90 -7.86
C ALA A 140 6.73 15.42 -8.72
N GLN A 141 5.82 16.21 -8.13
CA GLN A 141 4.73 16.85 -8.87
C GLN A 141 5.26 17.85 -9.92
N LEU A 142 6.25 18.68 -9.55
CA LEU A 142 6.86 19.63 -10.47
C LEU A 142 7.60 18.93 -11.63
N CYS A 143 8.28 17.82 -11.36
CA CYS A 143 8.89 17.01 -12.41
C CYS A 143 7.84 16.48 -13.38
N LYS A 144 6.70 15.97 -12.89
CA LYS A 144 5.59 15.51 -13.74
C LYS A 144 5.01 16.65 -14.58
N GLU A 145 4.78 17.82 -14.00
CA GLU A 145 4.23 18.98 -14.71
C GLU A 145 5.18 19.55 -15.79
N LYS A 146 6.50 19.42 -15.54
CA LYS A 146 7.54 19.92 -16.46
C LYS A 146 8.12 18.82 -17.38
N GLU A 147 7.54 17.60 -17.31
CA GLU A 147 8.01 16.44 -18.07
C GLU A 147 9.51 16.15 -17.87
N MET A 148 9.99 16.33 -16.65
CA MET A 148 11.40 16.13 -16.30
C MET A 148 11.61 14.77 -15.61
N PRO A 149 12.74 14.11 -15.86
CA PRO A 149 13.09 12.88 -15.15
C PRO A 149 13.38 13.19 -13.67
N TYR A 150 13.10 12.23 -12.80
CA TYR A 150 13.48 12.31 -11.41
C TYR A 150 15.02 12.25 -11.26
N PRO A 151 15.60 13.05 -10.37
CA PRO A 151 17.02 12.95 -10.02
C PRO A 151 17.26 11.67 -9.23
N GLN A 152 18.52 11.27 -9.15
CA GLN A 152 18.92 10.18 -8.27
C GLN A 152 18.93 10.66 -6.83
N LEU A 153 18.66 9.75 -5.90
CA LEU A 153 18.82 9.98 -4.48
C LEU A 153 20.15 9.39 -3.99
N GLY A 154 20.82 10.11 -3.12
CA GLY A 154 22.02 9.65 -2.44
C GLY A 154 21.71 8.68 -1.29
N PRO A 155 22.74 8.10 -0.68
CA PRO A 155 22.58 7.10 0.37
C PRO A 155 21.93 7.61 1.67
N ALA A 156 21.92 8.92 1.89
CA ALA A 156 21.20 9.56 3.00
C ALA A 156 19.83 10.12 2.58
N GLY A 157 19.39 9.81 1.35
CA GLY A 157 18.12 10.27 0.79
C GLY A 157 18.19 11.65 0.15
N GLU A 158 19.36 12.30 0.13
CA GLU A 158 19.56 13.62 -0.49
C GLU A 158 19.40 13.59 -2.01
N ILE A 159 18.86 14.68 -2.58
CA ILE A 159 18.71 14.82 -4.02
C ILE A 159 20.06 15.06 -4.69
N LEU A 160 20.48 14.15 -5.57
CA LEU A 160 21.69 14.30 -6.39
C LEU A 160 21.29 14.90 -7.75
N ALA A 161 21.26 16.22 -7.82
CA ALA A 161 20.93 16.96 -9.03
C ALA A 161 21.91 18.08 -9.31
N ASP A 162 22.08 18.44 -10.59
CA ASP A 162 22.92 19.54 -11.00
C ASP A 162 22.24 20.91 -10.78
N GLU A 163 23.03 21.98 -10.91
CA GLU A 163 22.54 23.35 -10.73
C GLU A 163 21.42 23.69 -11.74
N ARG A 164 21.44 23.11 -12.95
CA ARG A 164 20.44 23.32 -13.97
C ARG A 164 19.09 22.74 -13.54
N TRP A 165 19.08 21.56 -12.93
CA TRP A 165 17.88 20.97 -12.39
C TRP A 165 17.28 21.84 -11.29
N TRP A 166 18.11 22.30 -10.33
CA TRP A 166 17.67 23.19 -9.25
C TRP A 166 17.10 24.51 -9.76
N GLN A 167 17.70 25.12 -10.79
CA GLN A 167 17.15 26.33 -11.42
C GLN A 167 15.77 26.10 -12.02
N GLN A 168 15.53 24.93 -12.61
CA GLN A 168 14.24 24.56 -13.18
C GLN A 168 13.20 24.23 -12.09
N MET A 169 13.64 23.80 -10.92
CA MET A 169 12.80 23.46 -9.77
C MET A 169 12.55 24.64 -8.81
N GLN A 170 12.83 25.89 -9.24
CA GLN A 170 12.48 27.06 -8.42
C GLN A 170 10.99 27.03 -8.07
N LEU A 171 10.72 26.89 -6.79
CA LEU A 171 9.36 26.89 -6.25
C LEU A 171 8.84 28.33 -6.28
N THR A 172 7.60 28.51 -6.74
CA THR A 172 6.88 29.76 -6.54
C THR A 172 6.62 29.96 -5.03
N ARG A 173 6.30 31.18 -4.58
CA ARG A 173 5.92 31.44 -3.18
C ARG A 173 4.84 30.51 -2.65
N LYS A 174 3.89 30.09 -3.50
CA LYS A 174 2.86 29.10 -3.16
C LYS A 174 3.44 27.69 -2.93
N GLY A 175 4.44 27.29 -3.68
CA GLY A 175 5.10 25.99 -3.51
C GLY A 175 5.90 25.90 -2.21
N TRP A 176 6.56 26.99 -1.80
CA TRP A 176 7.25 27.07 -0.52
C TRP A 176 6.30 26.96 0.69
N ALA A 177 5.15 27.63 0.63
CA ALA A 177 4.15 27.56 1.70
C ALA A 177 3.57 26.15 1.85
N ALA A 178 3.30 25.46 0.73
CA ALA A 178 2.81 24.07 0.75
C ALA A 178 3.85 23.10 1.34
N GLN A 179 5.13 23.31 1.06
CA GLN A 179 6.21 22.46 1.61
C GLN A 179 6.41 22.69 3.11
N GLN A 180 6.33 23.92 3.60
CA GLN A 180 6.41 24.22 5.03
C GLN A 180 5.24 23.62 5.81
N GLU A 181 4.02 23.65 5.25
CA GLU A 181 2.87 22.98 5.87
C GLU A 181 3.04 21.45 5.93
N GLU A 182 3.73 20.82 4.97
CA GLU A 182 4.05 19.38 5.01
C GLU A 182 5.16 19.06 6.02
N ASP A 183 6.18 19.91 6.15
CA ASP A 183 7.29 19.73 7.08
C ASP A 183 6.87 19.93 8.55
N GLU A 184 5.97 20.89 8.83
CA GLU A 184 5.40 21.09 10.18
C GLU A 184 4.52 19.92 10.68
N TRP A 185 4.10 19.02 9.80
CA TRP A 185 3.34 17.83 10.15
C TRP A 185 4.22 16.58 10.38
N GLN A 186 5.56 16.69 10.22
CA GLN A 186 6.52 15.61 10.41
C GLN A 186 7.23 15.64 11.78
N ASP A 187 7.10 16.75 12.54
CA ASP A 187 7.55 16.90 13.93
C ASP A 187 6.39 16.59 14.92
#